data_67b616dd7f60237600d47ab125a61c34
#
_entry.id   67b616dd7f60237600d47ab125a61c34
#
_cell.length_a   1.000
_cell.length_b   1.000
_cell.length_c   1.000
_cell.angle_alpha   90.00
_cell.angle_beta   90.00
_cell.angle_gamma   90.00
#
_symmetry.space_group_name_H-M   'P 1'
#
loop_
_entity.id
_entity.type
_entity.pdbx_description
1 polymer ?
#
loop_
_entity_poly.entity_id
_entity_poly.type
_entity_poly.pdbx_seq_one_letter_code
_entity_poly.pdbx_strand_id
1 'polypeptide(L)'
;LPPLQAIERIEVVRGPMSTLYGSDAIGGVINVITRKVAEDWGGAVQLDTIIQDDSRSGDIQQGNFSLSGPLLADTLGLQVYGRASTRQEDRFVDGFEEKNLKNLNARLSFTPTDNQDFTLEAGQTKQDRRSLIGYSAPATGCRGGCTDSDNEFTREVLALSHTGRWDFGTTDSYVQREEAENLTREMKVTNTSAKTALVTPLGDHLLTVGANFEKEELSDETSNQISNRTEVDASK
;
A
#
# COMPACT_ATOMS: atom_id res chain seq x y z
N LEU A 1 -0.84 -3.93 -3.46
CA LEU A 1 -2.29 -4.20 -3.55
C LEU A 1 -2.62 -5.38 -2.65
N PRO A 2 -3.77 -5.36 -1.95
CA PRO A 2 -4.24 -6.51 -1.19
C PRO A 2 -4.45 -7.72 -2.11
N PRO A 3 -4.37 -8.96 -1.59
CA PRO A 3 -4.70 -10.14 -2.37
C PRO A 3 -6.17 -10.11 -2.81
N LEU A 4 -6.46 -10.71 -3.97
CA LEU A 4 -7.82 -10.68 -4.56
C LEU A 4 -8.91 -11.15 -3.59
N GLN A 5 -8.59 -12.10 -2.72
CA GLN A 5 -9.51 -12.65 -1.72
C GLN A 5 -9.90 -11.62 -0.64
N ALA A 6 -9.04 -10.63 -0.38
CA ALA A 6 -9.31 -9.54 0.56
C ALA A 6 -10.08 -8.37 -0.07
N ILE A 7 -10.25 -8.37 -1.40
CA ILE A 7 -10.95 -7.31 -2.13
C ILE A 7 -12.44 -7.64 -2.17
N GLU A 8 -13.28 -6.67 -1.79
CA GLU A 8 -14.72 -6.74 -1.99
C GLU A 8 -15.08 -6.32 -3.42
N ARG A 9 -14.58 -5.15 -3.83
CA ARG A 9 -14.78 -4.58 -5.16
C ARG A 9 -13.69 -3.58 -5.52
N ILE A 10 -13.55 -3.34 -6.81
CA ILE A 10 -12.69 -2.30 -7.36
C ILE A 10 -13.60 -1.30 -8.08
N GLU A 11 -13.54 -0.05 -7.66
CA GLU A 11 -14.26 1.06 -8.28
C GLU A 11 -13.29 1.85 -9.16
N VAL A 12 -13.67 2.04 -10.42
CA VAL A 12 -12.89 2.81 -11.38
C VAL A 12 -13.68 4.06 -11.76
N VAL A 13 -13.22 5.21 -11.33
CA VAL A 13 -13.79 6.51 -11.69
C VAL A 13 -12.91 7.13 -12.75
N ARG A 14 -13.48 7.36 -13.94
CA ARG A 14 -12.77 7.94 -15.08
C ARG A 14 -13.01 9.44 -15.16
N GLY A 15 -11.97 10.18 -15.49
CA GLY A 15 -12.01 11.63 -15.64
C GLY A 15 -11.28 12.38 -14.52
N PRO A 16 -11.12 13.70 -14.66
CA PRO A 16 -10.40 14.51 -13.68
C PRO A 16 -11.15 14.55 -12.34
N MET A 17 -10.54 14.04 -11.32
CA MET A 17 -11.08 13.92 -9.96
C MET A 17 -10.21 14.63 -8.92
N SER A 18 -9.40 15.58 -9.36
CA SER A 18 -8.45 16.32 -8.52
C SER A 18 -9.13 17.08 -7.36
N THR A 19 -10.37 17.51 -7.51
CA THR A 19 -11.16 18.16 -6.45
C THR A 19 -11.50 17.26 -5.27
N LEU A 20 -11.60 15.93 -5.49
CA LEU A 20 -11.98 14.97 -4.45
C LEU A 20 -10.81 14.11 -3.98
N TYR A 21 -9.85 13.83 -4.86
CA TYR A 21 -8.78 12.85 -4.64
C TYR A 21 -7.37 13.43 -4.74
N GLY A 22 -7.23 14.76 -4.89
CA GLY A 22 -5.94 15.44 -4.95
C GLY A 22 -5.41 15.65 -6.37
N SER A 23 -4.32 16.42 -6.47
CA SER A 23 -3.74 16.90 -7.75
C SER A 23 -3.35 15.78 -8.72
N ASP A 24 -3.08 14.59 -8.23
CA ASP A 24 -2.59 13.46 -9.03
C ASP A 24 -3.70 12.69 -9.75
N ALA A 25 -4.98 12.95 -9.41
CA ALA A 25 -6.14 12.29 -9.99
C ALA A 25 -6.62 12.92 -11.32
N ILE A 26 -5.70 13.23 -12.23
CA ILE A 26 -6.00 13.91 -13.52
C ILE A 26 -6.70 12.96 -14.50
N GLY A 27 -6.31 11.70 -14.55
CA GLY A 27 -6.85 10.71 -15.48
C GLY A 27 -7.98 9.82 -14.92
N GLY A 28 -8.16 9.84 -13.63
CA GLY A 28 -9.14 9.01 -12.91
C GLY A 28 -8.58 8.43 -11.61
N VAL A 29 -9.44 7.70 -10.90
CA VAL A 29 -9.13 7.07 -9.62
C VAL A 29 -9.53 5.59 -9.67
N ILE A 30 -8.67 4.73 -9.17
CA ILE A 30 -8.97 3.33 -8.89
C ILE A 30 -9.06 3.16 -7.38
N ASN A 31 -10.26 2.92 -6.88
CA ASN A 31 -10.52 2.70 -5.47
C ASN A 31 -10.66 1.19 -5.21
N VAL A 32 -9.79 0.63 -4.39
CA VAL A 32 -9.82 -0.78 -4.01
C VAL A 32 -10.48 -0.89 -2.63
N ILE A 33 -11.69 -1.43 -2.62
CA ILE A 33 -12.47 -1.61 -1.40
C ILE A 33 -12.25 -3.03 -0.90
N THR A 34 -11.71 -3.15 0.29
CA THR A 34 -11.54 -4.45 0.95
C THR A 34 -12.83 -4.88 1.63
N ARG A 35 -13.02 -6.20 1.74
CA ARG A 35 -14.19 -6.79 2.39
C ARG A 35 -14.31 -6.28 3.83
N LYS A 36 -15.54 -5.99 4.24
CA LYS A 36 -15.87 -5.80 5.66
C LYS A 36 -15.64 -7.12 6.39
N VAL A 37 -15.57 -7.06 7.71
CA VAL A 37 -15.40 -8.25 8.52
C VAL A 37 -16.53 -9.23 8.24
N ALA A 38 -16.18 -10.47 7.94
CA ALA A 38 -17.15 -11.54 7.76
C ALA A 38 -17.80 -11.88 9.11
N GLU A 39 -19.06 -12.32 9.09
CA GLU A 39 -19.78 -12.78 10.29
C GLU A 39 -19.13 -14.04 10.89
N ASP A 40 -18.47 -14.85 10.05
CA ASP A 40 -17.76 -16.07 10.40
C ASP A 40 -16.27 -15.99 10.05
N TRP A 41 -15.46 -16.79 10.76
CA TRP A 41 -14.06 -16.97 10.40
C TRP A 41 -13.93 -17.68 9.05
N GLY A 42 -13.18 -17.08 8.17
CA GLY A 42 -12.87 -17.63 6.85
C GLY A 42 -11.49 -17.21 6.38
N GLY A 43 -10.95 -17.98 5.46
CA GLY A 43 -9.65 -17.67 4.90
C GLY A 43 -9.37 -18.42 3.60
N ALA A 44 -8.30 -18.01 2.94
CA ALA A 44 -7.82 -18.63 1.72
C ALA A 44 -6.29 -18.67 1.70
N VAL A 45 -5.75 -19.71 1.09
CA VAL A 45 -4.34 -19.85 0.75
C VAL A 45 -4.26 -20.12 -0.74
N GLN A 46 -3.36 -19.42 -1.41
CA GLN A 46 -3.09 -19.62 -2.83
C GLN A 46 -1.58 -19.79 -3.02
N LEU A 47 -1.19 -20.80 -3.77
CA LEU A 47 0.19 -21.06 -4.16
C LEU A 47 0.28 -21.01 -5.69
N ASP A 48 1.19 -20.22 -6.20
CA ASP A 48 1.42 -20.06 -7.62
C ASP A 48 2.89 -20.37 -7.95
N THR A 49 3.11 -21.06 -9.05
CA THR A 49 4.45 -21.28 -9.61
C THR A 49 4.40 -20.95 -11.10
N ILE A 50 5.30 -20.09 -11.53
CA ILE A 50 5.52 -19.78 -12.96
C ILE A 50 6.87 -20.35 -13.34
N ILE A 51 6.84 -21.37 -14.19
CA ILE A 51 8.03 -22.00 -14.75
C ILE A 51 8.26 -21.36 -16.12
N GLN A 52 9.48 -20.86 -16.33
CA GLN A 52 9.84 -20.22 -17.60
C GLN A 52 10.24 -21.28 -18.63
N ASP A 53 9.89 -21.06 -19.88
CA ASP A 53 10.22 -21.98 -20.98
C ASP A 53 11.72 -21.88 -21.33
N ASP A 54 12.33 -20.69 -21.26
CA ASP A 54 13.78 -20.52 -21.38
C ASP A 54 14.47 -20.84 -20.04
N SER A 55 15.32 -21.86 -20.04
CA SER A 55 16.09 -22.29 -18.85
C SER A 55 17.04 -21.22 -18.29
N ARG A 56 17.26 -20.12 -19.01
CA ARG A 56 18.03 -18.97 -18.54
C ARG A 56 17.17 -17.94 -17.83
N SER A 57 15.85 -18.00 -17.97
CA SER A 57 14.92 -17.11 -17.30
C SER A 57 14.54 -17.66 -15.93
N GLY A 58 14.48 -16.79 -14.93
CA GLY A 58 14.21 -17.17 -13.54
C GLY A 58 12.74 -17.51 -13.31
N ASP A 59 12.51 -18.63 -12.64
CA ASP A 59 11.19 -19.06 -12.20
C ASP A 59 10.64 -18.17 -11.08
N ILE A 60 9.32 -18.15 -10.94
CA ILE A 60 8.63 -17.41 -9.88
C ILE A 60 7.83 -18.37 -9.02
N GLN A 61 7.97 -18.26 -7.71
CA GLN A 61 7.15 -18.95 -6.73
C GLN A 61 6.47 -17.92 -5.83
N GLN A 62 5.21 -18.11 -5.57
CA GLN A 62 4.42 -17.18 -4.78
C GLN A 62 3.42 -17.92 -3.91
N GLY A 63 3.32 -17.47 -2.65
CA GLY A 63 2.25 -17.85 -1.74
C GLY A 63 1.50 -16.62 -1.25
N ASN A 64 0.19 -16.69 -1.23
CA ASN A 64 -0.70 -15.69 -0.65
C ASN A 64 -1.57 -16.36 0.41
N PHE A 65 -1.89 -15.64 1.46
CA PHE A 65 -2.90 -16.05 2.42
C PHE A 65 -3.79 -14.87 2.82
N SER A 66 -5.01 -15.18 3.20
CA SER A 66 -5.92 -14.24 3.87
C SER A 66 -6.72 -14.98 4.92
N LEU A 67 -6.94 -14.34 6.05
CA LEU A 67 -7.78 -14.79 7.15
C LEU A 67 -8.59 -13.62 7.64
N SER A 68 -9.89 -13.79 7.82
CA SER A 68 -10.77 -12.77 8.39
C SER A 68 -11.86 -13.40 9.23
N GLY A 69 -12.31 -12.69 10.26
CA GLY A 69 -13.40 -13.13 11.11
C GLY A 69 -13.65 -12.20 12.28
N PRO A 70 -14.72 -12.46 13.05
CA PRO A 70 -15.08 -11.68 14.21
C PRO A 70 -14.21 -12.03 15.41
N LEU A 71 -13.63 -11.04 16.08
CA LEU A 71 -13.08 -11.18 17.43
C LEU A 71 -14.17 -11.00 18.48
N LEU A 72 -15.13 -10.12 18.19
CA LEU A 72 -16.38 -9.93 18.94
C LEU A 72 -17.49 -9.74 17.91
N ALA A 73 -18.53 -10.55 18.00
CA ALA A 73 -19.64 -10.53 17.06
C ALA A 73 -20.18 -9.11 16.86
N ASP A 74 -20.44 -8.74 15.62
CA ASP A 74 -21.01 -7.47 15.15
C ASP A 74 -20.23 -6.20 15.56
N THR A 75 -19.18 -6.32 16.38
CA THR A 75 -18.49 -5.17 16.95
C THR A 75 -17.03 -5.06 16.58
N LEU A 76 -16.28 -6.17 16.68
CA LEU A 76 -14.83 -6.15 16.46
C LEU A 76 -14.42 -7.28 15.53
N GLY A 77 -13.78 -6.92 14.46
CA GLY A 77 -13.29 -7.88 13.50
C GLY A 77 -11.82 -7.73 13.15
N LEU A 78 -11.21 -8.85 12.79
CA LEU A 78 -9.82 -8.93 12.38
C LEU A 78 -9.72 -9.46 10.95
N GLN A 79 -8.87 -8.84 10.16
CA GLN A 79 -8.43 -9.34 8.87
C GLN A 79 -6.90 -9.33 8.83
N VAL A 80 -6.29 -10.46 8.46
CA VAL A 80 -4.84 -10.58 8.27
C VAL A 80 -4.61 -11.20 6.89
N TYR A 81 -3.72 -10.61 6.12
CA TYR A 81 -3.36 -11.15 4.82
C TYR A 81 -1.89 -10.88 4.52
N GLY A 82 -1.31 -11.76 3.73
CA GLY A 82 0.08 -11.66 3.38
C GLY A 82 0.43 -12.35 2.07
N ARG A 83 1.62 -12.00 1.59
CA ARG A 83 2.21 -12.55 0.39
C ARG A 83 3.70 -12.77 0.58
N ALA A 84 4.19 -13.92 0.14
CA ALA A 84 5.61 -14.18 -0.08
C ALA A 84 5.82 -14.57 -1.53
N SER A 85 6.82 -13.97 -2.19
CA SER A 85 7.12 -14.24 -3.59
C SER A 85 8.63 -14.21 -3.80
N THR A 86 9.16 -15.22 -4.48
CA THR A 86 10.55 -15.30 -4.90
C THR A 86 10.59 -15.44 -6.41
N ARG A 87 11.39 -14.60 -7.07
CA ARG A 87 11.80 -14.74 -8.46
C ARG A 87 13.29 -15.05 -8.49
N GLN A 88 13.69 -16.07 -9.21
CA GLN A 88 15.10 -16.35 -9.49
C GLN A 88 15.66 -15.34 -10.50
N GLU A 89 16.95 -15.06 -10.41
CA GLU A 89 17.66 -14.19 -11.36
C GLU A 89 17.75 -14.83 -12.75
N ASP A 90 17.59 -14.03 -13.79
CA ASP A 90 17.83 -14.44 -15.15
C ASP A 90 19.35 -14.61 -15.39
N ARG A 91 19.74 -15.59 -16.23
CA ARG A 91 21.13 -15.92 -16.54
C ARG A 91 21.55 -15.34 -17.89
N PHE A 92 21.19 -14.10 -18.14
CA PHE A 92 21.59 -13.32 -19.30
C PHE A 92 21.59 -11.84 -18.98
N VAL A 93 22.50 -11.11 -19.59
CA VAL A 93 22.68 -9.66 -19.35
C VAL A 93 21.42 -8.89 -19.75
N ASP A 94 21.07 -7.88 -18.94
CA ASP A 94 19.85 -7.09 -19.05
C ASP A 94 18.55 -7.90 -18.81
N GLY A 95 18.68 -9.10 -18.25
CA GLY A 95 17.56 -9.88 -17.72
C GLY A 95 17.03 -9.33 -16.40
N PHE A 96 16.04 -10.01 -15.83
CA PHE A 96 15.48 -9.62 -14.55
C PHE A 96 16.36 -10.09 -13.39
N GLU A 97 16.52 -9.22 -12.42
CA GLU A 97 17.19 -9.49 -11.13
C GLU A 97 16.45 -10.54 -10.28
N GLU A 98 17.15 -11.19 -9.38
CA GLU A 98 16.52 -11.92 -8.28
C GLU A 98 15.67 -10.97 -7.45
N LYS A 99 14.49 -11.42 -7.05
CA LYS A 99 13.58 -10.62 -6.25
C LYS A 99 12.88 -11.46 -5.20
N ASN A 100 13.07 -11.09 -3.94
CA ASN A 100 12.34 -11.64 -2.81
C ASN A 100 11.39 -10.58 -2.24
N LEU A 101 10.11 -10.89 -2.14
CA LEU A 101 9.10 -9.99 -1.59
C LEU A 101 8.36 -10.70 -0.45
N LYS A 102 8.25 -10.04 0.69
CA LYS A 102 7.39 -10.44 1.80
C LYS A 102 6.50 -9.27 2.20
N ASN A 103 5.21 -9.53 2.31
CA ASN A 103 4.23 -8.53 2.72
C ASN A 103 3.31 -9.15 3.76
N LEU A 104 3.02 -8.40 4.81
CA LEU A 104 2.06 -8.75 5.85
C LEU A 104 1.24 -7.51 6.19
N ASN A 105 -0.08 -7.67 6.27
CA ASN A 105 -1.00 -6.61 6.65
C ASN A 105 -2.01 -7.15 7.66
N ALA A 106 -2.38 -6.31 8.60
CA ALA A 106 -3.45 -6.56 9.55
C ALA A 106 -4.41 -5.38 9.56
N ARG A 107 -5.69 -5.66 9.64
CA ARG A 107 -6.78 -4.69 9.74
C ARG A 107 -7.69 -5.08 10.88
N LEU A 108 -7.93 -4.14 11.78
CA LEU A 108 -8.89 -4.26 12.87
C LEU A 108 -10.05 -3.30 12.59
N SER A 109 -11.25 -3.84 12.50
CA SER A 109 -12.47 -3.06 12.30
C SER A 109 -13.28 -3.06 13.58
N PHE A 110 -13.65 -1.88 14.07
CA PHE A 110 -14.40 -1.68 15.32
C PHE A 110 -15.63 -0.84 15.04
N THR A 111 -16.79 -1.44 15.21
CA THR A 111 -18.13 -0.84 15.01
C THR A 111 -18.88 -0.84 16.32
N PRO A 112 -18.61 0.12 17.24
CA PRO A 112 -19.25 0.16 18.57
C PRO A 112 -20.75 0.44 18.52
N THR A 113 -21.21 1.08 17.45
CA THR A 113 -22.61 1.40 17.17
C THR A 113 -22.87 1.37 15.68
N ASP A 114 -24.11 1.28 15.23
CA ASP A 114 -24.50 1.30 13.82
C ASP A 114 -24.05 2.56 13.07
N ASN A 115 -23.73 3.61 13.82
CA ASN A 115 -23.38 4.93 13.28
C ASN A 115 -21.87 5.24 13.28
N GLN A 116 -21.04 4.37 13.86
CA GLN A 116 -19.61 4.64 14.04
C GLN A 116 -18.78 3.44 13.57
N ASP A 117 -17.92 3.66 12.59
CA ASP A 117 -16.95 2.68 12.10
C ASP A 117 -15.54 3.21 12.30
N PHE A 118 -14.71 2.44 12.99
CA PHE A 118 -13.27 2.68 13.10
C PHE A 118 -12.50 1.56 12.41
N THR A 119 -11.40 1.90 11.76
CA THR A 119 -10.51 0.90 11.17
C THR A 119 -9.06 1.27 11.49
N LEU A 120 -8.34 0.33 12.09
CA LEU A 120 -6.90 0.42 12.29
C LEU A 120 -6.23 -0.55 11.31
N GLU A 121 -5.29 -0.05 10.52
CA GLU A 121 -4.51 -0.84 9.57
C GLU A 121 -3.04 -0.72 9.89
N ALA A 122 -2.33 -1.85 9.87
CA ALA A 122 -0.88 -1.92 9.94
C ALA A 122 -0.36 -2.85 8.86
N GLY A 123 0.69 -2.46 8.17
CA GLY A 123 1.28 -3.24 7.10
C GLY A 123 2.78 -3.08 7.03
N GLN A 124 3.47 -4.17 6.66
CA GLN A 124 4.90 -4.16 6.39
C GLN A 124 5.17 -4.90 5.07
N THR A 125 6.04 -4.33 4.26
CA THR A 125 6.57 -4.95 3.05
C THR A 125 8.09 -4.92 3.12
N LYS A 126 8.73 -6.07 2.85
CA LYS A 126 10.18 -6.17 2.64
C LYS A 126 10.44 -6.71 1.25
N GLN A 127 11.39 -6.11 0.56
CA GLN A 127 11.77 -6.51 -0.79
C GLN A 127 13.27 -6.45 -0.93
N ASP A 128 13.88 -7.59 -1.25
CA ASP A 128 15.28 -7.72 -1.60
C ASP A 128 15.40 -7.92 -3.10
N ARG A 129 16.36 -7.24 -3.72
CA ARG A 129 16.68 -7.37 -5.12
C ARG A 129 18.17 -7.57 -5.28
N ARG A 130 18.57 -8.57 -6.06
CA ARG A 130 19.97 -8.91 -6.28
C ARG A 130 20.23 -9.15 -7.77
N SER A 131 21.34 -8.59 -8.24
CA SER A 131 21.82 -8.72 -9.62
C SER A 131 23.28 -9.11 -9.61
N LEU A 132 23.62 -10.22 -10.25
CA LEU A 132 24.99 -10.74 -10.31
C LEU A 132 25.64 -10.42 -11.65
N ILE A 133 26.93 -10.11 -11.62
CA ILE A 133 27.74 -9.90 -12.82
C ILE A 133 27.74 -11.15 -13.72
N GLY A 134 27.47 -10.93 -14.99
CA GLY A 134 27.40 -12.01 -15.99
C GLY A 134 26.10 -12.81 -15.99
N TYR A 135 25.18 -12.45 -15.09
CA TYR A 135 23.79 -12.88 -15.04
C TYR A 135 22.91 -11.70 -15.51
N SER A 136 22.05 -11.18 -14.68
CA SER A 136 21.24 -10.01 -15.04
C SER A 136 22.05 -8.71 -15.14
N ALA A 137 23.16 -8.59 -14.40
CA ALA A 137 24.05 -7.45 -14.50
C ALA A 137 25.15 -7.64 -15.59
N PRO A 138 25.54 -6.56 -16.29
CA PRO A 138 26.59 -6.63 -17.30
C PRO A 138 27.96 -6.99 -16.69
N ALA A 139 28.73 -7.80 -17.40
CA ALA A 139 30.10 -8.19 -17.01
C ALA A 139 31.17 -7.19 -17.48
N THR A 140 30.85 -6.35 -18.48
CA THR A 140 31.77 -5.39 -19.09
C THR A 140 31.02 -4.11 -19.48
N GLY A 141 31.76 -3.03 -19.72
CA GLY A 141 31.20 -1.76 -20.19
C GLY A 141 30.74 -0.80 -19.08
N CYS A 142 30.91 -1.16 -17.84
CA CYS A 142 30.53 -0.32 -16.70
C CYS A 142 31.61 0.73 -16.41
N ARG A 143 31.20 2.01 -16.29
CA ARG A 143 32.08 3.10 -15.88
C ARG A 143 32.47 2.93 -14.41
N GLY A 144 33.72 2.63 -14.11
CA GLY A 144 34.22 2.36 -12.76
C GLY A 144 34.26 0.88 -12.36
N GLY A 145 33.96 -0.03 -13.31
CA GLY A 145 33.89 -1.49 -13.09
C GLY A 145 32.47 -1.98 -12.90
N CYS A 146 32.22 -3.24 -13.27
CA CYS A 146 30.93 -3.87 -13.01
C CYS A 146 30.95 -4.50 -11.61
N THR A 147 29.88 -4.37 -10.88
CA THR A 147 29.71 -4.92 -9.52
C THR A 147 28.37 -5.61 -9.41
N ASP A 148 28.28 -6.60 -8.54
CA ASP A 148 27.01 -7.13 -8.10
C ASP A 148 26.20 -6.01 -7.43
N SER A 149 24.90 -6.07 -7.55
CA SER A 149 23.97 -5.13 -6.94
C SER A 149 23.09 -5.88 -5.95
N ASP A 150 22.96 -5.31 -4.76
CA ASP A 150 22.05 -5.79 -3.72
C ASP A 150 21.28 -4.58 -3.17
N ASN A 151 19.97 -4.63 -3.20
CA ASN A 151 19.11 -3.54 -2.76
C ASN A 151 18.01 -4.09 -1.84
N GLU A 152 17.95 -3.58 -0.64
CA GLU A 152 16.93 -3.92 0.36
C GLU A 152 15.99 -2.73 0.56
N PHE A 153 14.70 -3.00 0.40
CA PHE A 153 13.62 -2.02 0.59
C PHE A 153 12.67 -2.50 1.67
N THR A 154 12.33 -1.60 2.56
CA THR A 154 11.24 -1.78 3.52
C THR A 154 10.19 -0.71 3.34
N ARG A 155 8.92 -1.07 3.60
CA ARG A 155 7.81 -0.12 3.66
C ARG A 155 6.90 -0.53 4.80
N GLU A 156 6.60 0.43 5.66
CA GLU A 156 5.68 0.27 6.78
C GLU A 156 4.54 1.27 6.66
N VAL A 157 3.34 0.83 7.00
CA VAL A 157 2.14 1.67 6.97
C VAL A 157 1.37 1.46 8.26
N LEU A 158 0.95 2.56 8.87
CA LEU A 158 -0.01 2.58 9.96
C LEU A 158 -1.09 3.60 9.62
N ALA A 159 -2.35 3.19 9.65
CA ALA A 159 -3.48 4.05 9.35
C ALA A 159 -4.62 3.82 10.32
N LEU A 160 -5.27 4.90 10.72
CA LEU A 160 -6.53 4.90 11.47
C LEU A 160 -7.55 5.68 10.68
N SER A 161 -8.71 5.09 10.44
CA SER A 161 -9.84 5.75 9.81
C SER A 161 -11.09 5.67 10.67
N HIS A 162 -11.97 6.65 10.48
CA HIS A 162 -13.24 6.75 11.15
C HIS A 162 -14.30 7.25 10.18
N THR A 163 -15.42 6.53 10.13
CA THR A 163 -16.65 6.98 9.46
C THR A 163 -17.75 7.14 10.50
N GLY A 164 -18.28 8.36 10.62
CA GLY A 164 -19.39 8.70 11.52
C GLY A 164 -20.63 9.09 10.71
N ARG A 165 -21.78 8.47 11.04
CA ARG A 165 -23.09 8.77 10.45
C ARG A 165 -23.92 9.52 11.48
N TRP A 166 -24.14 10.80 11.24
CA TRP A 166 -24.83 11.73 12.14
C TRP A 166 -26.19 12.12 11.52
N ASP A 167 -27.09 12.61 12.33
CA ASP A 167 -28.39 13.11 11.83
C ASP A 167 -28.22 14.25 10.79
N PHE A 168 -27.12 14.99 10.89
CA PHE A 168 -26.82 16.11 10.01
C PHE A 168 -25.95 15.72 8.79
N GLY A 169 -25.44 14.51 8.71
CA GLY A 169 -24.57 14.10 7.60
C GLY A 169 -23.60 13.01 7.95
N THR A 170 -22.64 12.76 7.06
CA THR A 170 -21.60 11.73 7.25
C THR A 170 -20.24 12.39 7.30
N THR A 171 -19.41 11.96 8.25
CA THR A 171 -18.01 12.34 8.36
C THR A 171 -17.12 11.17 8.01
N ASP A 172 -16.12 11.39 7.14
CA ASP A 172 -15.04 10.45 6.85
C ASP A 172 -13.71 11.09 7.19
N SER A 173 -12.94 10.43 8.03
CA SER A 173 -11.65 10.93 8.50
C SER A 173 -10.62 9.82 8.50
N TYR A 174 -9.36 10.15 8.19
CA TYR A 174 -8.25 9.24 8.40
C TYR A 174 -6.98 9.99 8.79
N VAL A 175 -6.08 9.27 9.43
CA VAL A 175 -4.68 9.63 9.62
C VAL A 175 -3.84 8.42 9.23
N GLN A 176 -2.77 8.67 8.47
CA GLN A 176 -1.87 7.63 7.99
C GLN A 176 -0.43 8.10 8.12
N ARG A 177 0.44 7.17 8.51
CA ARG A 177 1.88 7.32 8.41
C ARG A 177 2.44 6.17 7.59
N GLU A 178 3.26 6.50 6.62
CA GLU A 178 3.99 5.57 5.77
C GLU A 178 5.47 5.88 5.83
N GLU A 179 6.27 4.86 6.06
CA GLU A 179 7.73 4.94 5.99
C GLU A 179 8.21 3.98 4.89
N ALA A 180 8.99 4.48 3.96
CA ALA A 180 9.64 3.71 2.90
C ALA A 180 11.15 3.94 2.99
N GLU A 181 11.92 2.87 3.09
CA GLU A 181 13.36 2.92 3.29
C GLU A 181 14.07 2.02 2.26
N ASN A 182 15.12 2.56 1.67
CA ASN A 182 16.13 1.79 0.96
C ASN A 182 17.33 1.64 1.89
N LEU A 183 17.46 0.49 2.54
CA LEU A 183 18.50 0.22 3.54
C LEU A 183 19.91 0.20 2.92
N THR A 184 20.04 -0.27 1.69
CA THR A 184 21.33 -0.30 0.99
C THR A 184 21.84 1.10 0.67
N ARG A 185 20.91 2.03 0.41
CA ARG A 185 21.24 3.42 0.05
C ARG A 185 21.11 4.39 1.23
N GLU A 186 20.68 3.92 2.38
CA GLU A 186 20.43 4.76 3.56
C GLU A 186 19.48 5.93 3.25
N MET A 187 18.46 5.66 2.44
CA MET A 187 17.46 6.64 2.03
C MET A 187 16.11 6.28 2.64
N LYS A 188 15.49 7.25 3.31
CA LYS A 188 14.20 7.10 3.98
C LYS A 188 13.24 8.20 3.56
N VAL A 189 12.02 7.82 3.23
CA VAL A 189 10.89 8.73 2.99
C VAL A 189 9.82 8.44 4.02
N THR A 190 9.36 9.46 4.72
CA THR A 190 8.23 9.37 5.66
C THR A 190 7.12 10.28 5.18
N ASN A 191 5.96 9.70 4.92
CA ASN A 191 4.75 10.41 4.56
C ASN A 191 3.75 10.35 5.71
N THR A 192 3.28 11.51 6.17
CA THR A 192 2.19 11.62 7.14
C THR A 192 1.05 12.37 6.48
N SER A 193 -0.12 11.75 6.42
CA SER A 193 -1.31 12.36 5.86
C SER A 193 -2.49 12.25 6.81
N ALA A 194 -3.32 13.28 6.83
CA ALA A 194 -4.58 13.28 7.54
C ALA A 194 -5.64 13.97 6.70
N LYS A 195 -6.83 13.42 6.68
CA LYS A 195 -7.98 13.99 5.96
C LYS A 195 -9.22 13.88 6.82
N THR A 196 -10.07 14.88 6.73
CA THR A 196 -11.44 14.81 7.22
C THR A 196 -12.37 15.45 6.21
N ALA A 197 -13.55 14.87 6.02
CA ALA A 197 -14.58 15.41 5.17
C ALA A 197 -15.95 15.21 5.83
N LEU A 198 -16.80 16.21 5.72
CA LEU A 198 -18.21 16.18 6.07
C LEU A 198 -19.04 16.28 4.80
N VAL A 199 -19.95 15.36 4.63
CA VAL A 199 -20.99 15.40 3.60
C VAL A 199 -22.33 15.60 4.28
N THR A 200 -23.03 16.69 4.02
CA THR A 200 -24.30 17.05 4.66
C THR A 200 -25.34 17.52 3.65
N PRO A 201 -26.61 17.08 3.76
CA PRO A 201 -27.69 17.64 2.96
C PRO A 201 -28.02 19.07 3.41
N LEU A 202 -28.21 19.97 2.46
CA LEU A 202 -28.62 21.35 2.69
C LEU A 202 -29.80 21.69 1.76
N GLY A 203 -31.01 21.38 2.19
CA GLY A 203 -32.19 21.45 1.34
C GLY A 203 -32.10 20.46 0.18
N ASP A 204 -32.20 20.95 -1.07
CA ASP A 204 -32.05 20.16 -2.29
C ASP A 204 -30.60 19.98 -2.73
N HIS A 205 -29.63 20.46 -1.96
CA HIS A 205 -28.21 20.42 -2.26
C HIS A 205 -27.47 19.47 -1.33
N LEU A 206 -26.33 18.95 -1.80
CA LEU A 206 -25.37 18.21 -0.99
C LEU A 206 -24.12 19.08 -0.82
N LEU A 207 -23.82 19.43 0.43
CA LEU A 207 -22.61 20.19 0.76
C LEU A 207 -21.52 19.23 1.22
N THR A 208 -20.33 19.36 0.63
CA THR A 208 -19.13 18.64 1.10
C THR A 208 -18.09 19.67 1.53
N VAL A 209 -17.61 19.52 2.75
CA VAL A 209 -16.52 20.34 3.32
C VAL A 209 -15.46 19.41 3.86
N GLY A 210 -14.20 19.73 3.61
CA GLY A 210 -13.10 18.89 4.09
C GLY A 210 -11.81 19.67 4.30
N ALA A 211 -10.86 19.01 4.96
CA ALA A 211 -9.50 19.48 5.16
C ALA A 211 -8.52 18.32 4.97
N ASN A 212 -7.39 18.60 4.35
CA ASN A 212 -6.28 17.68 4.15
C ASN A 212 -5.03 18.26 4.80
N PHE A 213 -4.22 17.36 5.35
CA PHE A 213 -2.88 17.66 5.82
C PHE A 213 -1.94 16.60 5.23
N GLU A 214 -0.85 17.05 4.62
CA GLU A 214 0.20 16.18 4.10
C GLU A 214 1.56 16.69 4.53
N LYS A 215 2.40 15.79 5.01
CA LYS A 215 3.80 16.06 5.35
C LYS A 215 4.67 14.96 4.79
N GLU A 216 5.62 15.34 3.95
CA GLU A 216 6.65 14.46 3.42
C GLU A 216 8.01 14.84 3.99
N GLU A 217 8.75 13.86 4.46
CA GLU A 217 10.11 14.01 4.98
C GLU A 217 11.01 13.03 4.21
N LEU A 218 12.02 13.55 3.54
CA LEU A 218 13.06 12.77 2.87
C LEU A 218 14.37 12.93 3.60
N SER A 219 15.00 11.81 3.95
CA SER A 219 16.38 11.73 4.41
C SER A 219 17.16 10.84 3.45
N ASP A 220 18.28 11.35 2.91
CA ASP A 220 19.22 10.61 2.08
C ASP A 220 20.62 10.82 2.63
N GLU A 221 21.09 9.87 3.44
CA GLU A 221 22.39 9.98 4.12
C GLU A 221 23.56 9.80 3.15
N THR A 222 23.35 9.14 2.01
CA THR A 222 24.39 8.98 0.98
C THR A 222 24.74 10.28 0.29
N SER A 223 23.76 11.16 0.08
CA SER A 223 23.95 12.47 -0.55
C SER A 223 23.90 13.64 0.43
N ASN A 224 23.69 13.38 1.73
CA ASN A 224 23.45 14.38 2.77
C ASN A 224 22.32 15.36 2.44
N GLN A 225 21.34 14.92 1.66
CA GLN A 225 20.18 15.71 1.30
C GLN A 225 19.01 15.40 2.25
N ILE A 226 18.53 16.44 2.89
CA ILE A 226 17.33 16.38 3.72
C ILE A 226 16.30 17.32 3.10
N SER A 227 15.11 16.82 2.82
CA SER A 227 13.99 17.61 2.33
C SER A 227 12.76 17.38 3.20
N ASN A 228 12.15 18.48 3.62
CA ASN A 228 10.88 18.47 4.35
C ASN A 228 9.85 19.26 3.57
N ARG A 229 8.73 18.64 3.23
CA ARG A 229 7.58 19.31 2.63
C ARG A 229 6.36 19.12 3.52
N THR A 230 5.69 20.20 3.82
CA THR A 230 4.41 20.18 4.53
C THR A 230 3.38 20.92 3.68
N GLU A 231 2.26 20.26 3.40
CA GLU A 231 1.15 20.84 2.66
C GLU A 231 -0.13 20.73 3.49
N VAL A 232 -0.83 21.84 3.61
CA VAL A 232 -2.14 21.90 4.26
C VAL A 232 -3.12 22.50 3.29
N ASP A 233 -4.13 21.75 2.91
CA ASP A 233 -5.20 22.19 2.03
C ASP A 233 -6.55 22.07 2.74
N ALA A 234 -7.36 23.12 2.62
CA ALA A 234 -8.73 23.18 3.10
C ALA A 234 -9.66 23.39 1.91
N SER A 235 -10.39 22.35 1.52
CA SER A 235 -11.38 22.43 0.44
C SER A 235 -12.74 22.81 0.99
N LYS A 236 -13.41 23.75 0.30
CA LYS A 236 -14.77 24.21 0.62
C LYS A 236 -15.78 23.59 -0.32
#